data_71bc70a843d69c71c287dfd2dd9eba01
#
_entry.id   71bc70a843d69c71c287dfd2dd9eba01
#
_cell.length_a   1.000
_cell.length_b   1.000
_cell.length_c   1.000
_cell.angle_alpha   90.00
_cell.angle_beta   90.00
_cell.angle_gamma   90.00
#
_symmetry.space_group_name_H-M   'P 1'
#
loop_
_entity.id
_entity.type
_entity.pdbx_description
1 polymer ?
#
loop_
_entity_poly.entity_id
_entity_poly.type
_entity_poly.pdbx_seq_one_letter_code
_entity_poly.pdbx_strand_id
1 'polypeptide(L)'
;LTAEVKDVPVNKTWTITFNHPVIESSITENSIYVMNSNNVKQKVKTVVTGKIVTIHPPEAGYEVNQKYTLHITDDVLGQIGTATKSLKKPIIKPFTTTGGGYVVVNIKADGTYSPVANYTTFDEANAKLQKDQGIMLNNKYVKIPDGFVATNANGVTTIYKQPTFTSGYDYTGVSKDTELVYIDATDDYVKVDVAGQHMYVKPEDVTLIPKVAAKGQSYYKADQQGLWHSIYHHHSGKYDAPYLVGKKPSFLKTGINYYSADGAKFYDANGTSIGESYGYFQYVSPRVPTSYSATELDQYIAKELQAREKSGNAKYANATTKSPLKGLGATLKTIEKDKNINALLILALAIHESDYGVSCHAQNYNNLFGLNVTDSNDACSTTVNTSSNKYFKSTELNIAELVTRFNTYYLDPLNMVGYRYNGVALGNKMIGINVRYATDPYWGAKAAGHMYRIDQALGSKDYQQYKVGITTQKEVSIRKTPGVIDGTNNNRVYQYKIAGTIKRLDHMPITLSNTLSQQDGWLRIISELPTNNTDLYTSADNVRVVNTH
;
A
#
# COMPACT_ATOMS: atom_id res chain seq x y z
N LEU A 1 -30.86 -23.44 -37.10
CA LEU A 1 -29.68 -22.63 -36.87
C LEU A 1 -30.13 -21.29 -36.27
N THR A 2 -29.58 -20.92 -35.13
CA THR A 2 -29.75 -19.58 -34.59
C THR A 2 -28.88 -18.60 -35.39
N ALA A 3 -29.25 -17.32 -35.43
CA ALA A 3 -28.43 -16.31 -36.09
C ALA A 3 -26.98 -16.30 -35.52
N GLU A 4 -26.01 -16.10 -36.42
CA GLU A 4 -24.59 -15.98 -36.04
C GLU A 4 -24.39 -14.79 -35.10
N VAL A 5 -23.66 -15.00 -34.01
CA VAL A 5 -23.21 -13.90 -33.15
C VAL A 5 -21.82 -13.45 -33.61
N LYS A 6 -21.72 -12.20 -34.03
CA LYS A 6 -20.47 -11.58 -34.44
C LYS A 6 -19.79 -10.88 -33.25
N ASP A 7 -18.53 -10.59 -33.40
CA ASP A 7 -17.75 -9.79 -32.44
C ASP A 7 -17.72 -10.40 -31.03
N VAL A 8 -17.57 -11.73 -30.98
CA VAL A 8 -17.49 -12.48 -29.73
C VAL A 8 -16.06 -12.43 -29.18
N PRO A 9 -15.85 -11.95 -27.94
CA PRO A 9 -14.52 -11.96 -27.32
C PRO A 9 -13.92 -13.38 -27.25
N VAL A 10 -12.60 -13.50 -27.45
CA VAL A 10 -11.89 -14.79 -27.40
C VAL A 10 -12.01 -15.52 -26.06
N ASN A 11 -12.30 -14.80 -24.98
CA ASN A 11 -12.52 -15.35 -23.63
C ASN A 11 -14.01 -15.47 -23.25
N LYS A 12 -14.90 -15.49 -24.25
CA LYS A 12 -16.36 -15.54 -24.04
C LYS A 12 -16.77 -16.76 -23.22
N THR A 13 -17.34 -16.51 -22.06
CA THR A 13 -18.08 -17.50 -21.27
C THR A 13 -19.55 -17.47 -21.72
N TRP A 14 -20.11 -18.63 -22.06
CA TRP A 14 -21.51 -18.77 -22.42
C TRP A 14 -22.29 -19.23 -21.19
N THR A 15 -23.42 -18.58 -20.92
CA THR A 15 -24.38 -19.01 -19.89
C THR A 15 -25.68 -19.40 -20.52
N ILE A 16 -26.15 -20.61 -20.24
CA ILE A 16 -27.36 -21.17 -20.78
C ILE A 16 -28.29 -21.48 -19.62
N THR A 17 -29.50 -20.94 -19.66
CA THR A 17 -30.54 -21.21 -18.67
C THR A 17 -31.57 -22.15 -19.26
N PHE A 18 -31.74 -23.32 -18.67
CA PHE A 18 -32.72 -24.33 -19.02
C PHE A 18 -34.02 -24.13 -18.23
N ASN A 19 -35.12 -24.70 -18.71
CA ASN A 19 -36.42 -24.62 -18.05
C ASN A 19 -36.46 -25.46 -16.74
N HIS A 20 -35.63 -26.50 -16.66
CA HIS A 20 -35.55 -27.45 -15.54
C HIS A 20 -34.12 -27.58 -15.06
N PRO A 21 -33.89 -27.99 -13.78
CA PRO A 21 -32.56 -28.32 -13.31
C PRO A 21 -31.88 -29.33 -14.21
N VAL A 22 -30.62 -29.10 -14.54
CA VAL A 22 -29.84 -29.97 -15.45
C VAL A 22 -29.18 -31.07 -14.64
N ILE A 23 -29.27 -32.29 -15.17
CA ILE A 23 -28.58 -33.46 -14.61
C ILE A 23 -27.11 -33.37 -14.99
N GLU A 24 -26.25 -33.10 -13.99
CA GLU A 24 -24.83 -32.82 -14.20
C GLU A 24 -24.12 -33.95 -14.97
N SER A 25 -24.44 -35.22 -14.70
CA SER A 25 -23.87 -36.38 -15.40
C SER A 25 -24.22 -36.46 -16.89
N SER A 26 -25.22 -35.72 -17.34
CA SER A 26 -25.59 -35.60 -18.78
C SER A 26 -24.72 -34.56 -19.50
N ILE A 27 -23.97 -33.76 -18.79
CA ILE A 27 -23.09 -32.75 -19.38
C ILE A 27 -21.71 -33.36 -19.60
N THR A 28 -21.43 -33.69 -20.82
CA THR A 28 -20.21 -34.33 -21.29
C THR A 28 -19.61 -33.53 -22.46
N GLU A 29 -18.40 -33.84 -22.86
CA GLU A 29 -17.76 -33.27 -24.06
C GLU A 29 -18.45 -33.65 -25.36
N ASN A 30 -19.46 -34.52 -25.34
CA ASN A 30 -20.30 -34.90 -26.48
C ASN A 30 -21.68 -34.25 -26.42
N SER A 31 -22.18 -33.85 -25.26
CA SER A 31 -23.47 -33.21 -25.10
C SER A 31 -23.42 -31.68 -25.19
N ILE A 32 -22.33 -31.07 -24.71
CA ILE A 32 -22.04 -29.63 -24.86
C ILE A 32 -20.59 -29.45 -25.28
N TYR A 33 -20.36 -28.87 -26.44
CA TYR A 33 -19.04 -28.65 -26.99
C TYR A 33 -18.99 -27.48 -27.97
N VAL A 34 -17.79 -26.96 -28.21
CA VAL A 34 -17.53 -25.94 -29.24
C VAL A 34 -16.61 -26.53 -30.30
N MET A 35 -16.94 -26.28 -31.57
CA MET A 35 -16.11 -26.68 -32.71
C MET A 35 -15.58 -25.44 -33.44
N ASN A 36 -14.36 -25.51 -33.96
CA ASN A 36 -13.84 -24.51 -34.90
C ASN A 36 -14.31 -24.81 -36.35
N SER A 37 -13.93 -23.93 -37.28
CA SER A 37 -14.25 -24.03 -38.70
C SER A 37 -13.72 -25.31 -39.37
N ASN A 38 -12.72 -25.97 -38.79
CA ASN A 38 -12.12 -27.21 -39.26
C ASN A 38 -12.75 -28.46 -38.60
N ASN A 39 -13.88 -28.30 -37.91
CA ASN A 39 -14.56 -29.34 -37.16
C ASN A 39 -13.75 -29.97 -36.04
N VAL A 40 -12.80 -29.21 -35.45
CA VAL A 40 -12.02 -29.65 -34.29
C VAL A 40 -12.70 -29.14 -33.02
N LYS A 41 -12.97 -30.07 -32.08
CA LYS A 41 -13.52 -29.72 -30.76
C LYS A 41 -12.52 -28.91 -29.96
N GLN A 42 -13.01 -27.83 -29.34
CA GLN A 42 -12.24 -26.98 -28.43
C GLN A 42 -12.37 -27.50 -27.00
N LYS A 43 -11.28 -27.42 -26.24
CA LYS A 43 -11.25 -27.85 -24.83
C LYS A 43 -11.93 -26.80 -23.94
N VAL A 44 -13.26 -26.87 -23.85
CA VAL A 44 -14.06 -25.99 -22.98
C VAL A 44 -14.32 -26.66 -21.63
N LYS A 45 -14.54 -25.86 -20.59
CA LYS A 45 -14.92 -26.34 -19.25
C LYS A 45 -16.37 -25.98 -18.97
N THR A 46 -17.17 -26.96 -18.57
CA THR A 46 -18.58 -26.77 -18.20
C THR A 46 -18.79 -26.81 -16.70
N VAL A 47 -19.67 -25.95 -16.18
CA VAL A 47 -20.09 -25.93 -14.77
C VAL A 47 -21.61 -25.88 -14.73
N VAL A 48 -22.24 -26.78 -13.96
CA VAL A 48 -23.69 -26.86 -13.77
C VAL A 48 -24.07 -26.27 -12.41
N THR A 49 -25.06 -25.37 -12.41
CA THR A 49 -25.65 -24.81 -11.19
C THR A 49 -27.17 -24.77 -11.33
N GLY A 50 -27.84 -25.82 -10.88
CA GLY A 50 -29.30 -25.97 -11.02
C GLY A 50 -29.76 -25.96 -12.46
N LYS A 51 -30.43 -24.87 -12.90
CA LYS A 51 -30.91 -24.69 -14.28
C LYS A 51 -29.89 -24.05 -15.21
N ILE A 52 -28.73 -23.67 -14.69
CA ILE A 52 -27.73 -22.90 -15.43
C ILE A 52 -26.54 -23.79 -15.75
N VAL A 53 -26.14 -23.78 -17.02
CA VAL A 53 -24.88 -24.36 -17.50
C VAL A 53 -23.99 -23.22 -17.98
N THR A 54 -22.83 -23.08 -17.36
CA THR A 54 -21.80 -22.13 -17.73
C THR A 54 -20.68 -22.85 -18.50
N ILE A 55 -20.35 -22.35 -19.70
CA ILE A 55 -19.34 -22.92 -20.58
C ILE A 55 -18.18 -21.91 -20.67
N HIS A 56 -17.06 -22.24 -20.09
CA HIS A 56 -15.85 -21.42 -20.14
C HIS A 56 -15.06 -21.72 -21.41
N PRO A 57 -14.41 -20.73 -22.03
CA PRO A 57 -13.57 -20.92 -23.19
C PRO A 57 -12.36 -21.83 -22.86
N PRO A 58 -11.59 -22.29 -23.86
CA PRO A 58 -10.28 -22.88 -23.63
C PRO A 58 -9.41 -21.98 -22.75
N GLU A 59 -8.46 -22.55 -22.00
CA GLU A 59 -7.58 -21.82 -21.11
C GLU A 59 -6.79 -20.69 -21.83
N ALA A 60 -6.37 -20.95 -23.07
CA ALA A 60 -5.75 -19.95 -23.95
C ALA A 60 -6.75 -19.02 -24.68
N GLY A 61 -8.06 -19.19 -24.44
CA GLY A 61 -9.12 -18.54 -25.22
C GLY A 61 -9.38 -19.23 -26.57
N TYR A 62 -10.35 -18.67 -27.30
CA TYR A 62 -10.55 -19.00 -28.72
C TYR A 62 -9.53 -18.24 -29.58
N GLU A 63 -9.19 -18.79 -30.76
CA GLU A 63 -8.37 -18.05 -31.72
C GLU A 63 -9.13 -16.82 -32.27
N VAL A 64 -8.39 -15.78 -32.60
CA VAL A 64 -8.91 -14.49 -33.09
C VAL A 64 -9.43 -14.60 -34.52
N ASN A 65 -10.50 -13.85 -34.83
CA ASN A 65 -11.11 -13.77 -36.17
C ASN A 65 -11.49 -15.12 -36.75
N GLN A 66 -11.81 -16.08 -35.89
CA GLN A 66 -12.21 -17.43 -36.31
C GLN A 66 -13.69 -17.69 -36.08
N LYS A 67 -14.25 -18.56 -36.93
CA LYS A 67 -15.63 -19.04 -36.79
C LYS A 67 -15.64 -20.28 -35.91
N TYR A 68 -16.60 -20.27 -35.00
CA TYR A 68 -16.86 -21.37 -34.07
C TYR A 68 -18.36 -21.68 -34.07
N THR A 69 -18.68 -22.87 -33.59
CA THR A 69 -20.08 -23.29 -33.40
C THR A 69 -20.21 -23.94 -32.03
N LEU A 70 -21.05 -23.38 -31.16
CA LEU A 70 -21.47 -24.01 -29.91
C LEU A 70 -22.60 -24.99 -30.19
N HIS A 71 -22.42 -26.24 -29.77
CA HIS A 71 -23.37 -27.33 -29.89
C HIS A 71 -23.90 -27.74 -28.52
N ILE A 72 -25.22 -27.93 -28.43
CA ILE A 72 -25.92 -28.52 -27.30
C ILE A 72 -26.81 -29.59 -27.88
N THR A 73 -26.54 -30.85 -27.60
CA THR A 73 -27.27 -31.99 -28.13
C THR A 73 -28.49 -32.31 -27.27
N ASP A 74 -29.36 -33.18 -27.77
CA ASP A 74 -30.48 -33.75 -27.04
C ASP A 74 -30.10 -34.76 -25.96
N ASP A 75 -28.81 -35.10 -25.83
CA ASP A 75 -28.27 -35.86 -24.70
C ASP A 75 -28.29 -35.08 -23.37
N VAL A 76 -28.45 -33.75 -23.40
CA VAL A 76 -28.61 -32.92 -22.18
C VAL A 76 -29.95 -33.23 -21.54
N LEU A 77 -29.95 -33.71 -20.30
CA LEU A 77 -31.12 -34.11 -19.54
C LEU A 77 -31.50 -33.10 -18.46
N GLY A 78 -32.78 -32.79 -18.35
CA GLY A 78 -33.36 -32.00 -17.26
C GLY A 78 -34.18 -32.87 -16.31
N GLN A 79 -34.18 -32.50 -14.98
CA GLN A 79 -34.95 -33.18 -13.94
C GLN A 79 -36.36 -32.58 -13.82
N ILE A 80 -37.40 -33.41 -13.90
CA ILE A 80 -38.81 -33.00 -13.70
C ILE A 80 -39.43 -33.94 -12.66
N GLY A 81 -39.43 -33.54 -11.39
CA GLY A 81 -39.81 -34.42 -10.29
C GLY A 81 -38.86 -35.62 -10.26
N THR A 82 -39.39 -36.86 -10.38
CA THR A 82 -38.60 -38.10 -10.45
C THR A 82 -38.24 -38.50 -11.88
N ALA A 83 -38.78 -37.82 -12.90
CA ALA A 83 -38.54 -38.13 -14.31
C ALA A 83 -37.42 -37.28 -14.93
N THR A 84 -36.79 -37.80 -15.96
CA THR A 84 -35.83 -37.08 -16.79
C THR A 84 -36.40 -36.74 -18.15
N LYS A 85 -35.98 -35.63 -18.72
CA LYS A 85 -36.41 -35.19 -20.07
C LYS A 85 -35.23 -34.64 -20.86
N SER A 86 -35.05 -35.12 -22.07
CA SER A 86 -34.04 -34.60 -23.00
C SER A 86 -34.46 -33.26 -23.62
N LEU A 87 -33.49 -32.55 -24.17
CA LEU A 87 -33.72 -31.35 -24.95
C LEU A 87 -34.57 -31.69 -26.19
N LYS A 88 -35.61 -30.90 -26.44
CA LYS A 88 -36.54 -31.18 -27.56
C LYS A 88 -35.90 -31.15 -28.95
N LYS A 89 -34.86 -30.30 -29.10
CA LYS A 89 -34.08 -30.13 -30.35
C LYS A 89 -32.67 -29.69 -29.98
N PRO A 90 -31.65 -30.22 -30.67
CA PRO A 90 -30.29 -29.72 -30.54
C PRO A 90 -30.23 -28.23 -30.86
N ILE A 91 -29.36 -27.50 -30.12
CA ILE A 91 -29.09 -26.09 -30.34
C ILE A 91 -27.72 -25.98 -30.99
N ILE A 92 -27.65 -25.28 -32.10
CA ILE A 92 -26.41 -24.97 -32.80
C ILE A 92 -26.34 -23.45 -32.91
N LYS A 93 -25.32 -22.87 -32.26
CA LYS A 93 -25.10 -21.42 -32.23
C LYS A 93 -23.74 -21.06 -32.83
N PRO A 94 -23.74 -20.62 -34.09
CA PRO A 94 -22.52 -20.12 -34.72
C PRO A 94 -22.14 -18.77 -34.13
N PHE A 95 -20.83 -18.57 -33.99
CA PHE A 95 -20.26 -17.29 -33.59
C PHE A 95 -18.90 -17.08 -34.26
N THR A 96 -18.57 -15.80 -34.46
CA THR A 96 -17.27 -15.39 -34.97
C THR A 96 -16.60 -14.57 -33.90
N THR A 97 -15.38 -14.98 -33.51
CA THR A 97 -14.58 -14.23 -32.57
C THR A 97 -14.06 -12.96 -33.20
N THR A 98 -14.13 -11.88 -32.48
CA THR A 98 -13.34 -10.70 -32.83
C THR A 98 -11.87 -10.97 -32.53
N GLY A 99 -11.02 -10.31 -33.28
CA GLY A 99 -9.62 -10.25 -32.92
C GLY A 99 -9.53 -9.89 -31.45
N GLY A 100 -9.01 -10.80 -30.62
CA GLY A 100 -8.56 -10.49 -29.26
C GLY A 100 -7.39 -9.53 -29.37
N GLY A 101 -7.64 -8.39 -30.00
CA GLY A 101 -6.68 -7.34 -30.23
C GLY A 101 -6.84 -6.24 -29.21
N TYR A 102 -5.88 -5.39 -29.23
CA TYR A 102 -5.90 -4.14 -28.48
C TYR A 102 -6.90 -3.19 -29.12
N VAL A 103 -7.87 -2.74 -28.33
CA VAL A 103 -8.93 -1.82 -28.80
C VAL A 103 -8.58 -0.42 -28.32
N VAL A 104 -8.35 0.49 -29.26
CA VAL A 104 -8.29 1.92 -28.95
C VAL A 104 -9.71 2.41 -28.70
N VAL A 105 -9.92 3.11 -27.58
CA VAL A 105 -11.25 3.57 -27.14
C VAL A 105 -11.23 5.03 -26.76
N ASN A 106 -12.33 5.74 -27.04
CA ASN A 106 -12.61 7.04 -26.40
C ASN A 106 -13.24 6.78 -25.04
N ILE A 107 -12.69 7.40 -23.99
CA ILE A 107 -13.15 7.23 -22.61
C ILE A 107 -14.15 8.34 -22.28
N LYS A 108 -15.26 8.01 -21.63
CA LYS A 108 -16.31 8.95 -21.23
C LYS A 108 -16.32 9.15 -19.71
N ALA A 109 -16.81 10.31 -19.28
CA ALA A 109 -16.88 10.69 -17.87
C ALA A 109 -17.78 9.77 -17.00
N ASP A 110 -18.73 9.07 -17.61
CA ASP A 110 -19.58 8.11 -16.92
C ASP A 110 -18.92 6.73 -16.72
N GLY A 111 -17.66 6.59 -17.15
CA GLY A 111 -16.90 5.34 -17.11
C GLY A 111 -17.18 4.39 -18.27
N THR A 112 -18.09 4.74 -19.17
CA THR A 112 -18.30 3.99 -20.42
C THR A 112 -17.25 4.37 -21.46
N TYR A 113 -17.13 3.58 -22.52
CA TYR A 113 -16.21 3.85 -23.61
C TYR A 113 -16.86 3.57 -24.97
N SER A 114 -16.31 4.14 -26.03
CA SER A 114 -16.66 3.83 -27.39
C SER A 114 -15.44 3.35 -28.17
N PRO A 115 -15.48 2.16 -28.79
CA PRO A 115 -14.39 1.64 -29.63
C PRO A 115 -14.10 2.58 -30.81
N VAL A 116 -12.82 2.74 -31.12
CA VAL A 116 -12.32 3.53 -32.27
C VAL A 116 -11.73 2.62 -33.34
N ALA A 117 -10.81 1.75 -32.95
CA ALA A 117 -10.12 0.82 -33.85
C ALA A 117 -9.55 -0.39 -33.09
N ASN A 118 -9.38 -1.51 -33.79
CA ASN A 118 -8.77 -2.72 -33.29
C ASN A 118 -7.40 -2.93 -33.94
N TYR A 119 -6.46 -3.43 -33.16
CA TYR A 119 -5.08 -3.72 -33.56
C TYR A 119 -4.66 -5.09 -33.06
N THR A 120 -3.72 -5.73 -33.77
CA THR A 120 -3.24 -7.07 -33.39
C THR A 120 -2.24 -7.01 -32.24
N THR A 121 -1.47 -5.95 -32.14
CA THR A 121 -0.43 -5.76 -31.12
C THR A 121 -0.64 -4.48 -30.32
N PHE A 122 -0.09 -4.46 -29.09
CA PHE A 122 -0.06 -3.25 -28.26
C PHE A 122 0.65 -2.09 -28.98
N ASP A 123 1.79 -2.37 -29.61
CA ASP A 123 2.61 -1.35 -30.28
C ASP A 123 1.87 -0.66 -31.42
N GLU A 124 1.11 -1.42 -32.22
CA GLU A 124 0.27 -0.86 -33.29
C GLU A 124 -0.81 0.07 -32.70
N ALA A 125 -1.51 -0.39 -31.64
CA ALA A 125 -2.53 0.40 -30.97
C ALA A 125 -1.95 1.67 -30.33
N ASN A 126 -0.81 1.54 -29.65
CA ASN A 126 -0.12 2.64 -28.98
C ASN A 126 0.41 3.68 -29.97
N ALA A 127 0.90 3.26 -31.13
CA ALA A 127 1.37 4.17 -32.20
C ALA A 127 0.22 5.01 -32.83
N LYS A 128 -1.02 4.59 -32.65
CA LYS A 128 -2.22 5.29 -33.18
C LYS A 128 -3.04 5.97 -32.08
N LEU A 129 -2.63 5.85 -30.82
CA LEU A 129 -3.32 6.40 -29.67
C LEU A 129 -3.33 7.94 -29.69
N GLN A 130 -4.47 8.55 -29.51
CA GLN A 130 -4.62 9.99 -29.36
C GLN A 130 -4.68 10.37 -27.85
N LYS A 131 -4.51 11.67 -27.56
CA LYS A 131 -4.31 12.22 -26.22
C LYS A 131 -5.31 11.75 -25.16
N ASP A 132 -6.59 11.67 -25.50
CA ASP A 132 -7.67 11.38 -24.52
C ASP A 132 -8.23 9.95 -24.69
N GLN A 133 -7.47 9.09 -25.37
CA GLN A 133 -7.86 7.72 -25.64
C GLN A 133 -7.16 6.75 -24.70
N GLY A 134 -7.74 5.57 -24.55
CA GLY A 134 -7.14 4.44 -23.85
C GLY A 134 -7.03 3.22 -24.77
N ILE A 135 -6.26 2.25 -24.32
CA ILE A 135 -6.16 0.94 -24.95
C ILE A 135 -6.74 -0.09 -23.99
N MET A 136 -7.62 -0.92 -24.53
CA MET A 136 -8.21 -2.04 -23.81
C MET A 136 -7.78 -3.37 -24.39
N LEU A 137 -7.62 -4.36 -23.53
CA LEU A 137 -7.44 -5.77 -23.86
C LEU A 137 -8.41 -6.58 -22.99
N ASN A 138 -9.22 -7.44 -23.59
CA ASN A 138 -10.19 -8.29 -22.86
C ASN A 138 -11.09 -7.49 -21.89
N ASN A 139 -11.62 -6.35 -22.32
CA ASN A 139 -12.46 -5.44 -21.54
C ASN A 139 -11.79 -4.80 -20.30
N LYS A 140 -10.46 -4.82 -20.22
CA LYS A 140 -9.69 -4.12 -19.21
C LYS A 140 -8.81 -3.08 -19.86
N TYR A 141 -8.65 -1.92 -19.22
CA TYR A 141 -7.67 -0.95 -19.65
C TYR A 141 -6.25 -1.51 -19.43
N VAL A 142 -5.44 -1.50 -20.48
CA VAL A 142 -3.99 -1.76 -20.42
C VAL A 142 -3.19 -0.49 -20.55
N LYS A 143 -3.79 0.59 -21.07
CA LYS A 143 -3.24 1.94 -21.08
C LYS A 143 -4.35 2.98 -20.97
N ILE A 144 -4.10 4.04 -20.24
CA ILE A 144 -4.99 5.20 -20.07
C ILE A 144 -4.23 6.50 -20.30
N PRO A 145 -4.89 7.62 -20.63
CA PRO A 145 -4.21 8.89 -20.84
C PRO A 145 -3.66 9.48 -19.54
N ASP A 146 -4.44 9.43 -18.47
CA ASP A 146 -4.10 9.83 -17.10
C ASP A 146 -5.06 9.17 -16.10
N GLY A 147 -4.70 9.19 -14.81
CA GLY A 147 -5.58 8.68 -13.76
C GLY A 147 -4.85 7.99 -12.62
N PHE A 148 -5.49 6.91 -12.15
CA PHE A 148 -5.07 6.18 -10.96
C PHE A 148 -4.88 4.70 -11.27
N VAL A 149 -4.15 4.06 -10.39
CA VAL A 149 -3.99 2.61 -10.36
C VAL A 149 -4.52 2.12 -9.01
N ALA A 150 -5.57 1.31 -9.04
CA ALA A 150 -6.03 0.60 -7.85
C ALA A 150 -5.29 -0.74 -7.77
N THR A 151 -4.62 -1.00 -6.64
CA THR A 151 -3.94 -2.28 -6.42
C THR A 151 -4.94 -3.40 -6.20
N ASN A 152 -4.48 -4.65 -6.19
CA ASN A 152 -5.31 -5.85 -6.02
C ASN A 152 -6.36 -5.68 -4.90
N ALA A 153 -7.60 -6.07 -5.18
CA ALA A 153 -8.71 -5.95 -4.22
C ALA A 153 -8.58 -6.87 -3.00
N ASN A 154 -7.82 -7.96 -3.10
CA ASN A 154 -7.83 -9.05 -2.12
C ASN A 154 -6.46 -9.39 -1.51
N GLY A 155 -5.41 -8.66 -1.84
CA GLY A 155 -4.07 -9.00 -1.37
C GLY A 155 -3.06 -7.87 -1.47
N VAL A 156 -1.82 -8.19 -1.11
CA VAL A 156 -0.68 -7.27 -1.21
C VAL A 156 -0.21 -7.21 -2.66
N THR A 157 -0.02 -6.00 -3.18
CA THR A 157 0.60 -5.77 -4.49
C THR A 157 2.08 -5.45 -4.29
N THR A 158 2.94 -6.18 -4.98
CA THR A 158 4.39 -5.96 -4.95
C THR A 158 4.78 -4.80 -5.87
N ILE A 159 5.62 -3.91 -5.37
CA ILE A 159 6.17 -2.76 -6.10
C ILE A 159 7.62 -3.06 -6.49
N TYR A 160 7.97 -2.84 -7.75
CA TYR A 160 9.29 -3.13 -8.32
C TYR A 160 10.01 -1.87 -8.77
N LYS A 161 11.34 -1.87 -8.68
CA LYS A 161 12.18 -0.79 -9.21
C LYS A 161 12.34 -0.84 -10.74
N GLN A 162 12.15 -2.00 -11.33
CA GLN A 162 12.32 -2.27 -12.75
C GLN A 162 11.16 -3.12 -13.27
N PRO A 163 10.81 -3.04 -14.56
CA PRO A 163 9.68 -3.77 -15.13
C PRO A 163 9.99 -5.24 -15.46
N THR A 164 11.05 -5.81 -14.91
CA THR A 164 11.45 -7.21 -15.17
C THR A 164 10.79 -8.21 -14.24
N PHE A 165 10.17 -7.78 -13.14
CA PHE A 165 9.41 -8.56 -12.16
C PHE A 165 10.09 -9.84 -11.62
N THR A 166 11.41 -9.90 -11.67
CA THR A 166 12.20 -11.02 -11.16
C THR A 166 12.42 -10.90 -9.66
N SER A 167 12.55 -12.04 -8.97
CA SER A 167 12.90 -12.09 -7.56
C SER A 167 14.19 -11.31 -7.27
N GLY A 168 14.19 -10.49 -6.21
CA GLY A 168 15.30 -9.61 -5.84
C GLY A 168 15.20 -8.19 -6.37
N TYR A 169 14.27 -7.90 -7.29
CA TYR A 169 13.97 -6.54 -7.75
C TYR A 169 12.72 -5.94 -7.08
N ASP A 170 12.02 -6.72 -6.24
CA ASP A 170 10.96 -6.23 -5.38
C ASP A 170 11.51 -5.17 -4.41
N TYR A 171 10.80 -4.05 -4.32
CA TYR A 171 11.21 -2.95 -3.44
C TYR A 171 10.38 -2.91 -2.16
N THR A 172 9.08 -2.98 -2.30
CA THR A 172 8.11 -2.94 -1.19
C THR A 172 6.80 -3.61 -1.61
N GLY A 173 5.88 -3.78 -0.67
CA GLY A 173 4.50 -4.17 -0.93
C GLY A 173 3.53 -3.13 -0.40
N VAL A 174 2.38 -2.99 -1.06
CA VAL A 174 1.28 -2.14 -0.60
C VAL A 174 0.03 -2.98 -0.39
N SER A 175 -0.80 -2.57 0.58
CA SER A 175 -2.03 -3.25 0.92
C SER A 175 -3.04 -3.23 -0.23
N LYS A 176 -4.06 -4.08 -0.12
CA LYS A 176 -5.18 -4.13 -1.07
C LYS A 176 -5.84 -2.78 -1.27
N ASP A 177 -6.36 -2.57 -2.48
CA ASP A 177 -7.13 -1.38 -2.90
C ASP A 177 -6.43 -0.05 -2.56
N THR A 178 -5.08 -0.05 -2.63
CA THR A 178 -4.28 1.17 -2.50
C THR A 178 -4.35 1.95 -3.80
N GLU A 179 -4.65 3.25 -3.70
CA GLU A 179 -4.56 4.20 -4.82
C GLU A 179 -3.10 4.58 -5.07
N LEU A 180 -2.64 4.42 -6.32
CA LEU A 180 -1.36 4.93 -6.80
C LEU A 180 -1.61 5.86 -7.99
N VAL A 181 -0.73 6.83 -8.22
CA VAL A 181 -0.84 7.72 -9.37
C VAL A 181 -0.29 7.01 -10.62
N TYR A 182 -1.10 6.97 -11.67
CA TYR A 182 -0.70 6.42 -12.96
C TYR A 182 0.31 7.32 -13.65
N ILE A 183 1.36 6.74 -14.22
CA ILE A 183 2.38 7.45 -15.01
C ILE A 183 2.35 6.99 -16.47
N ASP A 184 2.41 5.68 -16.71
CA ASP A 184 2.40 5.08 -18.05
C ASP A 184 2.14 3.57 -17.93
N ALA A 185 1.81 2.91 -19.04
CA ALA A 185 1.69 1.46 -19.09
C ALA A 185 2.00 0.90 -20.48
N THR A 186 2.43 -0.35 -20.48
CA THR A 186 2.44 -1.25 -21.63
C THR A 186 1.62 -2.50 -21.28
N ASP A 187 1.57 -3.47 -22.15
CA ASP A 187 1.00 -4.78 -21.83
C ASP A 187 1.86 -5.60 -20.87
N ASP A 188 3.15 -5.26 -20.72
CA ASP A 188 4.09 -5.95 -19.83
C ASP A 188 4.18 -5.33 -18.42
N TYR A 189 3.90 -4.03 -18.25
CA TYR A 189 4.01 -3.34 -16.97
C TYR A 189 3.09 -2.12 -16.85
N VAL A 190 2.80 -1.74 -15.63
CA VAL A 190 2.24 -0.43 -15.28
C VAL A 190 3.25 0.36 -14.48
N LYS A 191 3.58 1.57 -14.95
CA LYS A 191 4.46 2.53 -14.27
C LYS A 191 3.62 3.45 -13.40
N VAL A 192 3.99 3.59 -12.14
CA VAL A 192 3.24 4.33 -11.12
C VAL A 192 4.15 5.28 -10.35
N ASP A 193 3.57 6.34 -9.79
CA ASP A 193 4.23 7.12 -8.75
C ASP A 193 3.90 6.49 -7.38
N VAL A 194 4.94 6.13 -6.65
CA VAL A 194 4.88 5.65 -5.26
C VAL A 194 5.67 6.62 -4.40
N ALA A 195 4.97 7.41 -3.61
CA ALA A 195 5.58 8.39 -2.70
C ALA A 195 6.65 9.28 -3.36
N GLY A 196 6.36 9.79 -4.56
CA GLY A 196 7.23 10.69 -5.31
C GLY A 196 8.31 9.99 -6.16
N GLN A 197 8.27 8.68 -6.29
CA GLN A 197 9.21 7.89 -7.09
C GLN A 197 8.49 7.03 -8.14
N HIS A 198 9.05 6.99 -9.36
CA HIS A 198 8.53 6.15 -10.42
C HIS A 198 8.92 4.68 -10.19
N MET A 199 7.93 3.83 -10.08
CA MET A 199 8.04 2.41 -9.80
C MET A 199 7.18 1.61 -10.78
N TYR A 200 7.22 0.29 -10.68
CA TYR A 200 6.51 -0.61 -11.59
C TYR A 200 5.69 -1.64 -10.81
N VAL A 201 4.55 -2.01 -11.39
CA VAL A 201 3.67 -3.09 -10.91
C VAL A 201 3.27 -3.96 -12.10
N LYS A 202 2.92 -5.20 -11.81
CA LYS A 202 2.42 -6.12 -12.83
C LYS A 202 1.02 -5.72 -13.26
N PRO A 203 0.69 -5.77 -14.58
CA PRO A 203 -0.64 -5.44 -15.07
C PRO A 203 -1.76 -6.29 -14.44
N GLU A 204 -1.49 -7.57 -14.18
CA GLU A 204 -2.45 -8.50 -13.57
C GLU A 204 -2.79 -8.19 -12.09
N ASP A 205 -1.91 -7.48 -11.39
CA ASP A 205 -2.08 -7.14 -9.97
C ASP A 205 -2.83 -5.82 -9.73
N VAL A 206 -3.27 -5.14 -10.81
CA VAL A 206 -3.85 -3.80 -10.69
C VAL A 206 -5.02 -3.56 -11.64
N THR A 207 -5.76 -2.49 -11.36
CA THR A 207 -6.82 -1.97 -12.23
C THR A 207 -6.52 -0.51 -12.56
N LEU A 208 -6.49 -0.17 -13.85
CA LEU A 208 -6.33 1.21 -14.32
C LEU A 208 -7.66 1.96 -14.25
N ILE A 209 -7.64 3.14 -13.64
CA ILE A 209 -8.82 3.99 -13.45
C ILE A 209 -8.58 5.31 -14.18
N PRO A 210 -9.18 5.53 -15.36
CA PRO A 210 -9.08 6.81 -16.05
C PRO A 210 -9.58 7.96 -15.18
N LYS A 211 -8.83 9.08 -15.11
CA LYS A 211 -9.17 10.22 -14.25
C LYS A 211 -10.57 10.75 -14.53
N VAL A 212 -10.95 10.83 -15.80
CA VAL A 212 -12.28 11.31 -16.24
C VAL A 212 -13.43 10.43 -15.71
N ALA A 213 -13.17 9.15 -15.45
CA ALA A 213 -14.14 8.17 -14.96
C ALA A 213 -14.03 7.88 -13.46
N ALA A 214 -13.06 8.48 -12.77
CA ALA A 214 -12.84 8.26 -11.34
C ALA A 214 -13.98 8.85 -10.51
N LYS A 215 -14.55 8.04 -9.60
CA LYS A 215 -15.65 8.45 -8.71
C LYS A 215 -15.18 9.18 -7.47
N GLY A 216 -13.90 9.07 -7.15
CA GLY A 216 -13.23 9.72 -6.02
C GLY A 216 -11.72 9.63 -6.17
N GLN A 217 -11.02 10.28 -5.27
CA GLN A 217 -9.56 10.34 -5.22
C GLN A 217 -9.14 10.63 -3.78
N SER A 218 -8.04 10.05 -3.32
CA SER A 218 -7.45 10.40 -2.02
C SER A 218 -7.00 11.85 -1.99
N TYR A 219 -7.22 12.53 -0.85
CA TYR A 219 -6.90 13.95 -0.71
C TYR A 219 -6.48 14.33 0.70
N TYR A 220 -5.76 15.44 0.80
CA TYR A 220 -5.41 16.09 2.05
C TYR A 220 -6.30 17.32 2.25
N LYS A 221 -6.76 17.54 3.49
CA LYS A 221 -7.58 18.69 3.85
C LYS A 221 -7.16 19.22 5.21
N ALA A 222 -6.99 20.54 5.29
CA ALA A 222 -6.62 21.19 6.54
C ALA A 222 -7.82 21.74 7.28
N ASP A 223 -7.77 21.70 8.62
CA ASP A 223 -8.67 22.38 9.52
C ASP A 223 -7.92 23.06 10.68
N GLN A 224 -8.63 23.42 11.76
CA GLN A 224 -8.03 24.02 12.95
C GLN A 224 -7.13 23.07 13.75
N GLN A 225 -7.37 21.75 13.65
CA GLN A 225 -6.61 20.72 14.36
C GLN A 225 -5.32 20.34 13.64
N GLY A 226 -5.28 20.49 12.30
CA GLY A 226 -4.12 20.15 11.52
C GLY A 226 -4.42 19.76 10.08
N LEU A 227 -3.55 18.91 9.53
CA LEU A 227 -3.66 18.32 8.20
C LEU A 227 -4.21 16.92 8.31
N TRP A 228 -5.29 16.64 7.59
CA TRP A 228 -5.96 15.34 7.53
C TRP A 228 -5.78 14.71 6.16
N HIS A 229 -5.65 13.39 6.11
CA HIS A 229 -5.65 12.62 4.89
C HIS A 229 -6.88 11.71 4.82
N SER A 230 -7.60 11.78 3.71
CA SER A 230 -8.76 10.95 3.36
C SER A 230 -8.34 9.99 2.26
N ILE A 231 -8.37 8.70 2.54
CA ILE A 231 -7.98 7.64 1.61
C ILE A 231 -9.22 7.17 0.86
N TYR A 232 -9.15 7.12 -0.46
CA TYR A 232 -10.20 6.58 -1.32
C TYR A 232 -9.85 5.19 -1.81
N HIS A 233 -10.81 4.29 -1.77
CA HIS A 233 -10.69 2.92 -2.24
C HIS A 233 -11.52 2.73 -3.51
N HIS A 234 -10.84 2.52 -4.65
CA HIS A 234 -11.50 2.48 -5.96
C HIS A 234 -12.39 1.25 -6.16
N HIS A 235 -12.03 0.09 -5.60
CA HIS A 235 -12.84 -1.12 -5.72
C HIS A 235 -14.12 -1.05 -4.88
N SER A 236 -14.05 -0.48 -3.69
CA SER A 236 -15.22 -0.32 -2.81
C SER A 236 -16.02 0.95 -3.09
N GLY A 237 -15.41 1.96 -3.72
CA GLY A 237 -15.99 3.28 -3.96
C GLY A 237 -16.20 4.10 -2.67
N LYS A 238 -15.41 3.87 -1.62
CA LYS A 238 -15.59 4.48 -0.30
C LYS A 238 -14.30 5.14 0.19
N TYR A 239 -14.49 6.13 1.08
CA TYR A 239 -13.41 6.71 1.86
C TYR A 239 -13.29 5.99 3.20
N ASP A 240 -12.05 5.84 3.65
CA ASP A 240 -11.78 5.56 5.06
C ASP A 240 -12.09 6.78 5.92
N ALA A 241 -12.21 6.56 7.24
CA ALA A 241 -12.22 7.67 8.19
C ALA A 241 -10.88 8.45 8.05
N PRO A 242 -10.92 9.79 7.90
CA PRO A 242 -9.71 10.57 7.74
C PRO A 242 -8.83 10.47 8.99
N TYR A 243 -7.52 10.44 8.79
CA TYR A 243 -6.56 10.45 9.90
C TYR A 243 -5.74 11.74 9.90
N LEU A 244 -5.35 12.17 11.10
CA LEU A 244 -4.51 13.35 11.30
C LEU A 244 -3.05 13.00 10.90
N VAL A 245 -2.48 13.78 9.99
CA VAL A 245 -1.09 13.64 9.53
C VAL A 245 -0.14 14.42 10.43
N GLY A 246 -0.53 15.65 10.80
CA GLY A 246 0.31 16.56 11.57
C GLY A 246 -0.21 17.98 11.54
N LYS A 247 0.66 18.95 11.78
CA LYS A 247 0.34 20.36 11.67
C LYS A 247 0.09 20.74 10.21
N LYS A 248 -0.82 21.68 9.97
CA LYS A 248 -1.10 22.20 8.63
C LYS A 248 0.10 23.03 8.11
N PRO A 249 0.63 22.72 6.89
CA PRO A 249 1.54 23.62 6.19
C PRO A 249 0.97 25.02 6.04
N SER A 250 1.80 26.06 6.20
CA SER A 250 1.34 27.45 6.17
C SER A 250 0.70 27.88 4.84
N PHE A 251 1.12 27.28 3.74
CA PHE A 251 0.61 27.59 2.40
C PHE A 251 -0.72 26.87 2.06
N LEU A 252 -1.16 25.89 2.85
CA LEU A 252 -2.45 25.23 2.64
C LEU A 252 -3.59 26.03 3.31
N LYS A 253 -4.65 26.29 2.56
CA LYS A 253 -5.86 26.94 3.06
C LYS A 253 -6.78 25.91 3.71
N THR A 254 -7.44 26.32 4.79
CA THR A 254 -8.43 25.50 5.50
C THR A 254 -9.62 25.19 4.61
N GLY A 255 -10.12 23.96 4.66
CA GLY A 255 -11.33 23.52 3.97
C GLY A 255 -11.15 23.16 2.48
N ILE A 256 -9.95 23.38 1.90
CA ILE A 256 -9.65 23.04 0.51
C ILE A 256 -9.02 21.67 0.44
N ASN A 257 -9.40 20.88 -0.59
CA ASN A 257 -8.77 19.61 -0.88
C ASN A 257 -7.48 19.82 -1.69
N TYR A 258 -6.41 19.16 -1.28
CA TYR A 258 -5.12 19.13 -1.96
C TYR A 258 -4.72 17.69 -2.22
N TYR A 259 -3.86 17.47 -3.21
CA TYR A 259 -3.44 16.16 -3.68
C TYR A 259 -1.93 16.01 -3.55
N SER A 260 -1.49 14.82 -3.14
CA SER A 260 -0.07 14.53 -2.95
C SER A 260 0.17 13.03 -3.02
N ALA A 261 1.14 12.59 -3.81
CA ALA A 261 1.57 11.19 -3.87
C ALA A 261 2.55 10.81 -2.75
N ASP A 262 3.31 11.79 -2.24
CA ASP A 262 4.38 11.61 -1.25
C ASP A 262 4.08 12.17 0.15
N GLY A 263 2.96 12.88 0.31
CA GLY A 263 2.60 13.58 1.55
C GLY A 263 3.44 14.83 1.84
N ALA A 264 4.29 15.25 0.90
CA ALA A 264 5.18 16.39 1.06
C ALA A 264 4.98 17.48 -0.01
N LYS A 265 4.79 17.10 -1.28
CA LYS A 265 4.50 18.01 -2.39
C LYS A 265 3.01 18.06 -2.64
N PHE A 266 2.41 19.24 -2.49
CA PHE A 266 0.97 19.42 -2.58
C PHE A 266 0.57 20.14 -3.87
N TYR A 267 -0.52 19.66 -4.46
CA TYR A 267 -1.10 20.18 -5.71
C TYR A 267 -2.57 20.51 -5.51
N ASP A 268 -3.07 21.49 -6.28
CA ASP A 268 -4.51 21.77 -6.36
C ASP A 268 -5.25 20.77 -7.27
N ALA A 269 -6.55 20.96 -7.43
CA ALA A 269 -7.38 20.09 -8.28
C ALA A 269 -7.00 20.14 -9.78
N ASN A 270 -6.29 21.17 -10.21
CA ASN A 270 -5.82 21.34 -11.59
C ASN A 270 -4.42 20.76 -11.80
N GLY A 271 -3.79 20.22 -10.75
CA GLY A 271 -2.43 19.72 -10.78
C GLY A 271 -1.36 20.82 -10.66
N THR A 272 -1.74 22.03 -10.27
CA THR A 272 -0.80 23.13 -10.03
C THR A 272 -0.09 22.91 -8.70
N SER A 273 1.24 22.98 -8.69
CA SER A 273 2.03 22.87 -7.46
C SER A 273 1.76 24.05 -6.53
N ILE A 274 1.38 23.75 -5.28
CA ILE A 274 1.06 24.73 -4.24
C ILE A 274 2.24 24.96 -3.29
N GLY A 275 3.01 23.91 -3.02
CA GLY A 275 4.18 24.00 -2.15
C GLY A 275 4.68 22.64 -1.66
N GLU A 276 5.80 22.67 -0.94
CA GLU A 276 6.44 21.49 -0.37
C GLU A 276 6.67 21.68 1.12
N SER A 277 6.27 20.67 1.91
CA SER A 277 6.55 20.59 3.34
C SER A 277 6.43 19.15 3.81
N TYR A 278 7.32 18.70 4.67
CA TYR A 278 7.43 17.32 5.16
C TYR A 278 6.80 17.19 6.55
N GLY A 279 6.10 16.10 6.83
CA GLY A 279 5.56 15.81 8.16
C GLY A 279 6.68 15.68 9.19
N TYR A 280 6.79 16.59 10.17
CA TYR A 280 7.91 16.64 11.09
C TYR A 280 8.17 15.29 11.78
N PHE A 281 7.17 14.74 12.48
CA PHE A 281 7.30 13.47 13.19
C PHE A 281 7.45 12.26 12.28
N GLN A 282 7.09 12.38 11.00
CA GLN A 282 7.27 11.32 10.02
C GLN A 282 8.72 11.21 9.54
N TYR A 283 9.46 12.34 9.54
CA TYR A 283 10.80 12.42 8.95
C TYR A 283 11.92 12.71 9.94
N VAL A 284 11.62 13.13 11.18
CA VAL A 284 12.63 13.24 12.25
C VAL A 284 13.10 11.86 12.69
N SER A 285 14.36 11.76 13.07
CA SER A 285 14.95 10.51 13.57
C SER A 285 14.31 10.05 14.88
N PRO A 286 13.95 8.79 15.04
CA PRO A 286 13.52 8.23 16.33
C PRO A 286 14.67 8.12 17.36
N ARG A 287 15.88 8.52 16.98
CA ARG A 287 17.03 8.62 17.90
C ARG A 287 17.01 9.89 18.76
N VAL A 288 16.17 10.88 18.41
CA VAL A 288 16.00 12.06 19.28
C VAL A 288 15.11 11.69 20.47
N PRO A 289 15.51 11.98 21.72
CA PRO A 289 14.68 11.70 22.88
C PRO A 289 13.48 12.65 22.94
N THR A 290 12.39 12.22 23.54
CA THR A 290 11.28 13.12 23.85
C THR A 290 11.58 14.00 25.06
N SER A 291 11.12 15.25 25.02
CA SER A 291 11.21 16.21 26.13
C SER A 291 10.21 15.91 27.27
N TYR A 292 9.29 14.96 27.05
CA TYR A 292 8.28 14.62 28.04
C TYR A 292 8.82 13.67 29.10
N SER A 293 8.42 13.93 30.35
CA SER A 293 8.67 13.05 31.50
C SER A 293 7.74 11.84 31.49
N ALA A 294 8.10 10.81 32.26
CA ALA A 294 7.24 9.65 32.48
C ALA A 294 5.85 10.04 32.99
N THR A 295 5.79 10.99 33.93
CA THR A 295 4.55 11.48 34.51
C THR A 295 3.64 12.17 33.48
N GLU A 296 4.20 12.99 32.58
CA GLU A 296 3.44 13.67 31.54
C GLU A 296 2.86 12.65 30.53
N LEU A 297 3.64 11.63 30.14
CA LEU A 297 3.14 10.56 29.28
C LEU A 297 2.00 9.78 29.97
N ASP A 298 2.13 9.44 31.25
CA ASP A 298 1.08 8.75 32.01
C ASP A 298 -0.18 9.62 32.17
N GLN A 299 -0.05 10.92 32.38
CA GLN A 299 -1.17 11.86 32.44
C GLN A 299 -1.92 11.91 31.11
N TYR A 300 -1.20 11.96 29.99
CA TYR A 300 -1.80 11.90 28.66
C TYR A 300 -2.60 10.59 28.47
N ILE A 301 -1.97 9.44 28.75
CA ILE A 301 -2.60 8.13 28.63
C ILE A 301 -3.88 8.07 29.48
N ALA A 302 -3.81 8.48 30.75
CA ALA A 302 -4.95 8.46 31.65
C ALA A 302 -6.11 9.33 31.14
N LYS A 303 -5.81 10.55 30.67
CA LYS A 303 -6.80 11.47 30.10
C LYS A 303 -7.49 10.88 28.86
N GLU A 304 -6.71 10.28 27.95
CA GLU A 304 -7.22 9.68 26.72
C GLU A 304 -8.10 8.45 27.01
N LEU A 305 -7.69 7.58 27.92
CA LEU A 305 -8.50 6.42 28.33
C LEU A 305 -9.83 6.86 28.98
N GLN A 306 -9.79 7.87 29.85
CA GLN A 306 -11.01 8.44 30.46
C GLN A 306 -11.96 9.04 29.41
N ALA A 307 -11.42 9.79 28.44
CA ALA A 307 -12.22 10.38 27.37
C ALA A 307 -12.93 9.31 26.52
N ARG A 308 -12.23 8.23 26.20
CA ARG A 308 -12.80 7.10 25.44
C ARG A 308 -13.85 6.34 26.23
N GLU A 309 -13.58 6.04 27.48
CA GLU A 309 -14.56 5.36 28.34
C GLU A 309 -15.83 6.20 28.49
N LYS A 310 -15.70 7.53 28.70
CA LYS A 310 -16.82 8.47 28.76
C LYS A 310 -17.60 8.63 27.45
N SER A 311 -17.02 8.24 26.29
CA SER A 311 -17.69 8.33 24.99
C SER A 311 -18.94 7.42 24.89
N GLY A 312 -19.09 6.46 25.80
CA GLY A 312 -20.18 5.48 25.78
C GLY A 312 -20.04 4.39 24.70
N ASN A 313 -18.96 4.39 23.92
CA ASN A 313 -18.72 3.35 22.95
C ASN A 313 -18.32 2.05 23.68
N ALA A 314 -19.08 0.99 23.46
CA ALA A 314 -18.88 -0.31 24.12
C ALA A 314 -17.45 -0.87 23.98
N LYS A 315 -16.77 -0.55 22.86
CA LYS A 315 -15.36 -0.92 22.62
C LYS A 315 -14.42 -0.40 23.73
N TYR A 316 -14.71 0.76 24.29
CA TYR A 316 -13.88 1.41 25.30
C TYR A 316 -14.41 1.24 26.73
N ALA A 317 -15.41 0.38 26.93
CA ALA A 317 -15.90 0.06 28.26
C ALA A 317 -14.77 -0.49 29.15
N ASN A 318 -14.54 0.17 30.29
CA ASN A 318 -13.45 -0.15 31.21
C ASN A 318 -12.02 0.11 30.64
N ALA A 319 -11.84 1.01 29.67
CA ALA A 319 -10.54 1.35 29.12
C ALA A 319 -9.56 1.84 30.21
N THR A 320 -10.05 2.61 31.20
CA THR A 320 -9.24 3.12 32.32
C THR A 320 -8.69 2.03 33.26
N THR A 321 -9.29 0.85 33.27
CA THR A 321 -8.90 -0.27 34.14
C THR A 321 -8.22 -1.39 33.38
N LYS A 322 -8.62 -1.64 32.12
CA LYS A 322 -8.18 -2.80 31.34
C LYS A 322 -7.05 -2.50 30.36
N SER A 323 -6.84 -1.23 29.97
CA SER A 323 -5.78 -0.91 29.00
C SER A 323 -4.40 -1.12 29.62
N PRO A 324 -3.54 -1.95 28.99
CA PRO A 324 -2.16 -2.14 29.41
C PRO A 324 -1.25 -0.94 29.12
N LEU A 325 -1.77 0.14 28.52
CA LEU A 325 -1.02 1.39 28.37
C LEU A 325 -0.88 2.16 29.69
N LYS A 326 -1.76 1.92 30.65
CA LYS A 326 -1.79 2.64 31.92
C LYS A 326 -0.48 2.44 32.71
N GLY A 327 0.17 3.54 33.08
CA GLY A 327 1.38 3.51 33.91
C GLY A 327 2.67 3.13 33.16
N LEU A 328 2.66 3.16 31.82
CA LEU A 328 3.84 2.81 31.01
C LEU A 328 4.90 3.92 30.91
N GLY A 329 4.64 5.13 31.41
CA GLY A 329 5.55 6.27 31.26
C GLY A 329 6.98 5.99 31.71
N ALA A 330 7.15 5.37 32.89
CA ALA A 330 8.47 5.00 33.42
C ALA A 330 9.19 3.96 32.53
N THR A 331 8.48 2.93 32.08
CA THR A 331 8.99 1.91 31.16
C THR A 331 9.44 2.53 29.83
N LEU A 332 8.62 3.40 29.24
CA LEU A 332 8.93 4.09 27.99
C LEU A 332 10.19 4.94 28.12
N LYS A 333 10.34 5.72 29.19
CA LYS A 333 11.54 6.55 29.43
C LYS A 333 12.80 5.72 29.74
N THR A 334 12.66 4.58 30.41
CA THR A 334 13.77 3.65 30.62
C THR A 334 14.24 3.07 29.30
N ILE A 335 13.33 2.61 28.45
CA ILE A 335 13.65 2.07 27.12
C ILE A 335 14.26 3.15 26.22
N GLU A 336 13.74 4.37 26.24
CA GLU A 336 14.33 5.50 25.50
C GLU A 336 15.80 5.70 25.87
N LYS A 337 16.09 5.74 27.16
CA LYS A 337 17.46 5.90 27.69
C LYS A 337 18.37 4.72 27.29
N ASP A 338 17.90 3.49 27.48
CA ASP A 338 18.73 2.28 27.36
C ASP A 338 18.89 1.82 25.91
N LYS A 339 17.91 2.10 25.05
CA LYS A 339 17.85 1.59 23.66
C LYS A 339 17.93 2.69 22.60
N ASN A 340 18.09 3.95 23.01
CA ASN A 340 18.19 5.10 22.12
C ASN A 340 17.05 5.16 21.09
N ILE A 341 15.81 5.05 21.57
CA ILE A 341 14.60 5.15 20.74
C ILE A 341 13.56 5.99 21.44
N ASN A 342 13.00 6.97 20.75
CA ASN A 342 12.06 7.96 21.27
C ASN A 342 10.83 7.33 21.96
N ALA A 343 10.60 7.67 23.24
CA ALA A 343 9.48 7.16 24.02
C ALA A 343 8.12 7.60 23.49
N LEU A 344 8.02 8.81 22.91
CA LEU A 344 6.81 9.32 22.30
C LEU A 344 6.44 8.49 21.07
N LEU A 345 7.43 8.08 20.27
CA LEU A 345 7.20 7.17 19.13
C LEU A 345 6.66 5.81 19.59
N ILE A 346 7.29 5.21 20.61
CA ILE A 346 6.83 3.90 21.12
C ILE A 346 5.38 4.00 21.61
N LEU A 347 5.04 5.07 22.33
CA LEU A 347 3.66 5.32 22.79
C LEU A 347 2.70 5.51 21.61
N ALA A 348 3.10 6.29 20.61
CA ALA A 348 2.28 6.53 19.41
C ALA A 348 1.99 5.23 18.65
N LEU A 349 2.99 4.36 18.51
CA LEU A 349 2.81 3.04 17.89
C LEU A 349 1.92 2.13 18.74
N ALA A 350 2.11 2.11 20.06
CA ALA A 350 1.27 1.33 20.96
C ALA A 350 -0.20 1.76 20.88
N ILE A 351 -0.46 3.07 20.78
CA ILE A 351 -1.80 3.62 20.58
C ILE A 351 -2.37 3.19 19.21
N HIS A 352 -1.57 3.32 18.15
CA HIS A 352 -2.00 3.02 16.78
C HIS A 352 -2.36 1.55 16.60
N GLU A 353 -1.46 0.64 17.00
CA GLU A 353 -1.60 -0.80 16.76
C GLU A 353 -2.60 -1.49 17.70
N SER A 354 -2.81 -0.94 18.91
CA SER A 354 -3.69 -1.56 19.90
C SER A 354 -5.00 -0.81 20.14
N ASP A 355 -5.24 0.30 19.40
CA ASP A 355 -6.37 1.19 19.65
C ASP A 355 -6.48 1.58 21.14
N TYR A 356 -5.46 2.26 21.64
CA TYR A 356 -5.35 2.66 23.05
C TYR A 356 -5.31 1.49 24.05
N GLY A 357 -4.77 0.35 23.63
CA GLY A 357 -4.65 -0.83 24.49
C GLY A 357 -5.95 -1.59 24.71
N VAL A 358 -7.02 -1.29 23.95
CA VAL A 358 -8.31 -1.99 24.11
C VAL A 358 -8.49 -3.13 23.12
N SER A 359 -7.57 -3.33 22.16
CA SER A 359 -7.61 -4.49 21.29
C SER A 359 -7.49 -5.79 22.09
N CYS A 360 -8.09 -6.86 21.59
CA CYS A 360 -8.06 -8.16 22.23
C CYS A 360 -6.63 -8.68 22.44
N HIS A 361 -5.73 -8.49 21.46
CA HIS A 361 -4.34 -8.89 21.59
C HIS A 361 -3.61 -8.08 22.67
N ALA A 362 -3.89 -6.79 22.81
CA ALA A 362 -3.31 -5.98 23.87
C ALA A 362 -3.72 -6.44 25.26
N GLN A 363 -5.03 -6.71 25.45
CA GLN A 363 -5.57 -7.07 26.78
C GLN A 363 -5.29 -8.51 27.20
N ASN A 364 -5.42 -9.47 26.27
CA ASN A 364 -5.33 -10.89 26.60
C ASN A 364 -3.92 -11.47 26.39
N TYR A 365 -3.10 -10.86 25.53
CA TYR A 365 -1.80 -11.39 25.15
C TYR A 365 -0.64 -10.44 25.50
N ASN A 366 -0.89 -9.32 26.17
CA ASN A 366 0.07 -8.23 26.44
C ASN A 366 0.79 -7.76 25.15
N ASN A 367 0.10 -7.86 24.01
CA ASN A 367 0.66 -7.62 22.69
C ASN A 367 0.09 -6.33 22.09
N LEU A 368 0.75 -5.21 22.39
CA LEU A 368 0.37 -3.87 21.95
C LEU A 368 0.59 -3.65 20.44
N PHE A 369 1.51 -4.39 19.84
CA PHE A 369 1.97 -4.11 18.47
C PHE A 369 1.59 -5.19 17.46
N GLY A 370 0.75 -6.15 17.84
CA GLY A 370 0.39 -7.26 16.96
C GLY A 370 1.59 -8.13 16.54
N LEU A 371 2.65 -8.18 17.34
CA LEU A 371 3.84 -8.96 16.99
C LEU A 371 3.50 -10.45 16.86
N ASN A 372 4.00 -11.09 15.80
CA ASN A 372 3.74 -12.50 15.45
C ASN A 372 2.26 -12.82 15.17
N VAL A 373 1.39 -11.83 15.01
CA VAL A 373 0.02 -11.99 14.52
C VAL A 373 0.05 -12.01 12.99
N THR A 374 -0.60 -12.99 12.39
CA THR A 374 -0.75 -13.15 10.93
C THR A 374 -2.22 -13.45 10.62
N ASP A 375 -2.64 -13.26 9.38
CA ASP A 375 -4.03 -13.53 8.95
C ASP A 375 -4.48 -14.97 9.28
N SER A 376 -3.55 -15.92 9.34
CA SER A 376 -3.83 -17.32 9.70
C SER A 376 -3.97 -17.56 11.21
N ASN A 377 -3.49 -16.65 12.07
CA ASN A 377 -3.53 -16.77 13.53
C ASN A 377 -4.14 -15.56 14.23
N ASP A 378 -4.84 -14.67 13.51
CA ASP A 378 -5.42 -13.43 14.03
C ASP A 378 -6.55 -13.67 15.05
N ALA A 379 -7.12 -14.86 15.10
CA ALA A 379 -8.18 -15.18 16.08
C ALA A 379 -7.70 -14.90 17.50
N CYS A 380 -8.39 -13.96 18.15
CA CYS A 380 -8.20 -13.64 19.55
C CYS A 380 -9.24 -14.36 20.41
N SER A 381 -8.77 -15.10 21.41
CA SER A 381 -9.63 -15.85 22.35
C SER A 381 -9.57 -15.23 23.74
N THR A 382 -10.67 -15.29 24.46
CA THR A 382 -10.71 -14.99 25.90
C THR A 382 -9.97 -16.05 26.72
N THR A 383 -9.85 -17.29 26.19
CA THR A 383 -8.98 -18.32 26.77
C THR A 383 -7.59 -18.14 26.20
N VAL A 384 -6.69 -17.56 26.98
CA VAL A 384 -5.34 -17.20 26.55
C VAL A 384 -4.46 -18.45 26.45
N ASN A 385 -3.92 -18.70 25.25
CA ASN A 385 -2.86 -19.68 25.07
C ASN A 385 -1.48 -19.04 25.34
N THR A 386 -0.94 -19.25 26.53
CA THR A 386 0.36 -18.70 26.96
C THR A 386 1.55 -19.34 26.25
N SER A 387 1.37 -20.44 25.55
CA SER A 387 2.39 -21.06 24.70
C SER A 387 2.40 -20.50 23.28
N SER A 388 1.43 -19.62 22.94
CA SER A 388 1.39 -18.94 21.65
C SER A 388 2.55 -17.95 21.51
N ASN A 389 3.20 -17.92 20.35
CA ASN A 389 4.28 -16.96 20.03
C ASN A 389 3.81 -15.49 20.02
N LYS A 390 2.50 -15.22 19.97
CA LYS A 390 1.91 -13.87 20.07
C LYS A 390 1.64 -13.44 21.54
N TYR A 391 1.81 -14.33 22.53
CA TYR A 391 1.67 -14.03 23.95
C TYR A 391 2.97 -13.51 24.55
N PHE A 392 2.90 -12.44 25.30
CA PHE A 392 3.99 -11.86 26.09
C PHE A 392 3.67 -11.98 27.58
N LYS A 393 4.69 -12.29 28.39
CA LYS A 393 4.52 -12.38 29.86
C LYS A 393 4.15 -11.04 30.48
N SER A 394 4.55 -9.94 29.84
CA SER A 394 4.17 -8.58 30.23
C SER A 394 4.22 -7.63 29.02
N THR A 395 3.57 -6.48 29.18
CA THR A 395 3.58 -5.39 28.19
C THR A 395 4.98 -4.83 27.97
N GLU A 396 5.80 -4.74 29.04
CA GLU A 396 7.19 -4.27 28.99
C GLU A 396 8.05 -5.17 28.10
N LEU A 397 7.86 -6.50 28.19
CA LEU A 397 8.54 -7.46 27.31
C LEU A 397 8.12 -7.33 25.85
N ASN A 398 6.84 -7.03 25.60
CA ASN A 398 6.35 -6.77 24.24
C ASN A 398 6.98 -5.49 23.66
N ILE A 399 7.09 -4.41 24.46
CA ILE A 399 7.77 -3.17 24.07
C ILE A 399 9.26 -3.43 23.81
N ALA A 400 9.94 -4.17 24.70
CA ALA A 400 11.36 -4.50 24.54
C ALA A 400 11.62 -5.31 23.26
N GLU A 401 10.73 -6.24 22.91
CA GLU A 401 10.82 -7.02 21.68
C GLU A 401 10.63 -6.14 20.44
N LEU A 402 9.63 -5.24 20.39
CA LEU A 402 9.47 -4.28 19.29
C LEU A 402 10.76 -3.47 19.08
N VAL A 403 11.29 -2.90 20.16
CA VAL A 403 12.49 -2.05 20.11
C VAL A 403 13.71 -2.85 19.67
N THR A 404 13.84 -4.09 20.12
CA THR A 404 14.90 -5.00 19.66
C THR A 404 14.78 -5.25 18.15
N ARG A 405 13.58 -5.54 17.65
CA ARG A 405 13.35 -5.72 16.20
C ARG A 405 13.66 -4.45 15.41
N PHE A 406 13.25 -3.29 15.90
CA PHE A 406 13.56 -2.01 15.27
C PHE A 406 15.07 -1.79 15.19
N ASN A 407 15.77 -1.89 16.29
CA ASN A 407 17.22 -1.71 16.33
C ASN A 407 17.99 -2.76 15.51
N THR A 408 17.50 -4.00 15.45
CA THR A 408 18.17 -5.07 14.71
C THR A 408 17.92 -4.97 13.20
N TYR A 409 16.69 -4.67 12.78
CA TYR A 409 16.31 -4.85 11.37
C TYR A 409 16.08 -3.54 10.61
N TYR A 410 15.71 -2.44 11.28
CA TYR A 410 15.23 -1.24 10.60
C TYR A 410 16.04 0.02 10.88
N LEU A 411 16.63 0.15 12.05
CA LEU A 411 17.21 1.41 12.55
C LEU A 411 18.74 1.43 12.64
N ASP A 412 19.42 0.36 12.27
CA ASP A 412 20.87 0.29 12.32
C ASP A 412 21.47 0.34 10.90
N PRO A 413 22.15 1.44 10.51
CA PRO A 413 22.78 1.56 9.22
C PRO A 413 23.97 0.60 9.02
N LEU A 414 24.49 -0.02 10.08
CA LEU A 414 25.55 -1.02 10.02
C LEU A 414 25.02 -2.45 9.94
N ASN A 415 23.75 -2.67 10.29
CA ASN A 415 23.15 -4.00 10.28
C ASN A 415 22.24 -4.17 9.06
N MET A 416 22.72 -4.92 8.07
CA MET A 416 22.06 -5.12 6.78
C MET A 416 21.17 -6.37 6.73
N VAL A 417 20.80 -6.94 7.89
CA VAL A 417 19.99 -8.17 7.94
C VAL A 417 18.68 -8.01 7.18
N GLY A 418 18.49 -8.85 6.16
CA GLY A 418 17.28 -8.88 5.34
C GLY A 418 17.01 -7.60 4.54
N TYR A 419 18.00 -6.72 4.39
CA TYR A 419 17.90 -5.45 3.63
C TYR A 419 16.70 -4.59 4.05
N ARG A 420 16.34 -4.59 5.35
CA ARG A 420 15.17 -3.86 5.87
C ARG A 420 15.47 -2.41 6.22
N TYR A 421 16.73 -2.05 6.41
CA TYR A 421 17.13 -0.67 6.63
C TYR A 421 16.91 0.17 5.35
N ASN A 422 16.15 1.25 5.46
CA ASN A 422 15.90 2.24 4.41
C ASN A 422 15.92 3.66 4.98
N GLY A 423 16.71 3.88 6.06
CA GLY A 423 16.73 5.08 6.89
C GLY A 423 15.92 4.91 8.17
N VAL A 424 16.23 5.70 9.18
CA VAL A 424 15.65 5.54 10.52
C VAL A 424 14.30 6.20 10.72
N ALA A 425 13.91 7.16 9.87
CA ALA A 425 12.63 7.84 9.98
C ALA A 425 11.44 6.87 9.81
N LEU A 426 10.27 7.23 10.30
CA LEU A 426 9.03 6.47 10.03
C LEU A 426 8.79 6.37 8.52
N GLY A 427 8.96 7.49 7.81
CA GLY A 427 8.99 7.55 6.36
C GLY A 427 7.69 7.17 5.67
N ASN A 428 7.84 6.66 4.45
CA ASN A 428 6.76 6.23 3.55
C ASN A 428 7.17 4.95 2.79
N LYS A 429 6.51 4.61 1.69
CA LYS A 429 6.86 3.40 0.92
C LYS A 429 8.19 3.46 0.17
N MET A 430 8.83 4.63 0.11
CA MET A 430 10.12 4.79 -0.57
C MET A 430 11.32 4.95 0.38
N ILE A 431 11.11 5.49 1.57
CA ILE A 431 12.16 5.76 2.57
C ILE A 431 11.66 5.47 3.99
N GLY A 432 12.58 5.12 4.87
CA GLY A 432 12.32 4.88 6.29
C GLY A 432 11.83 3.46 6.60
N ILE A 433 11.32 3.31 7.82
CA ILE A 433 10.84 2.04 8.38
C ILE A 433 9.71 1.45 7.53
N ASN A 434 8.77 2.30 7.08
CA ASN A 434 7.56 1.84 6.37
C ASN A 434 7.84 1.13 5.04
N VAL A 435 9.01 1.29 4.45
CA VAL A 435 9.36 0.57 3.21
C VAL A 435 9.19 -0.95 3.38
N ARG A 436 9.58 -1.49 4.53
CA ARG A 436 9.63 -2.93 4.79
C ARG A 436 8.85 -3.39 6.03
N TYR A 437 8.32 -2.47 6.84
CA TYR A 437 7.63 -2.81 8.08
C TYR A 437 6.15 -3.14 7.87
N ALA A 438 5.42 -2.26 7.20
CA ALA A 438 3.98 -2.42 6.99
C ALA A 438 3.62 -2.39 5.49
N THR A 439 2.53 -3.06 5.12
CA THR A 439 1.95 -2.96 3.77
C THR A 439 1.07 -1.73 3.61
N ASP A 440 0.55 -1.17 4.70
CA ASP A 440 -0.16 0.12 4.68
C ASP A 440 0.80 1.23 4.22
N PRO A 441 0.56 1.88 3.07
CA PRO A 441 1.45 2.92 2.57
C PRO A 441 1.51 4.15 3.46
N TYR A 442 0.53 4.34 4.30
CA TYR A 442 0.38 5.50 5.19
C TYR A 442 0.72 5.22 6.65
N TRP A 443 1.21 4.03 6.97
CA TRP A 443 1.54 3.63 8.35
C TRP A 443 2.46 4.64 9.04
N GLY A 444 3.53 5.08 8.36
CA GLY A 444 4.46 6.07 8.91
C GLY A 444 3.81 7.42 9.21
N ALA A 445 2.94 7.90 8.31
CA ALA A 445 2.17 9.13 8.49
C ALA A 445 1.13 9.02 9.62
N LYS A 446 0.44 7.87 9.73
CA LYS A 446 -0.51 7.60 10.82
C LYS A 446 0.18 7.58 12.19
N ALA A 447 1.33 6.91 12.31
CA ALA A 447 2.13 6.90 13.53
C ALA A 447 2.63 8.32 13.90
N ALA A 448 3.12 9.08 12.93
CA ALA A 448 3.52 10.48 13.10
C ALA A 448 2.35 11.36 13.55
N GLY A 449 1.15 11.14 13.01
CA GLY A 449 -0.07 11.83 13.43
C GLY A 449 -0.44 11.58 14.89
N HIS A 450 -0.19 10.36 15.40
CA HIS A 450 -0.33 10.07 16.84
C HIS A 450 0.72 10.82 17.67
N MET A 451 2.01 10.84 17.24
CA MET A 451 3.04 11.63 17.91
C MET A 451 2.66 13.11 17.98
N TYR A 452 2.22 13.69 16.87
CA TYR A 452 1.77 15.08 16.81
C TYR A 452 0.61 15.34 17.78
N ARG A 453 -0.40 14.47 17.83
CA ARG A 453 -1.54 14.61 18.74
C ARG A 453 -1.12 14.59 20.21
N ILE A 454 -0.21 13.68 20.58
CA ILE A 454 0.31 13.59 21.94
C ILE A 454 1.09 14.86 22.28
N ASP A 455 1.99 15.29 21.39
CA ASP A 455 2.80 16.49 21.56
C ASP A 455 1.95 17.76 21.72
N GLN A 456 0.92 17.94 20.87
CA GLN A 456 -0.05 19.03 20.99
C GLN A 456 -0.77 19.02 22.34
N ALA A 457 -1.23 17.86 22.79
CA ALA A 457 -1.94 17.73 24.06
C ALA A 457 -1.08 18.01 25.29
N LEU A 458 0.25 17.86 25.18
CA LEU A 458 1.23 18.06 26.23
C LEU A 458 2.01 19.38 26.11
N GLY A 459 1.65 20.26 25.17
CA GLY A 459 2.21 21.61 25.08
C GLY A 459 3.28 21.81 24.01
N SER A 460 3.38 20.92 23.03
CA SER A 460 4.21 21.04 21.80
C SER A 460 5.71 21.21 22.11
N LYS A 461 6.25 20.42 23.03
CA LYS A 461 7.65 20.51 23.42
C LYS A 461 8.62 19.88 22.42
N ASP A 462 8.18 18.86 21.67
CA ASP A 462 9.03 18.11 20.75
C ASP A 462 8.92 18.59 19.29
N TYR A 463 7.80 19.24 18.93
CA TYR A 463 7.58 19.70 17.57
C TYR A 463 8.64 20.73 17.13
N GLN A 464 9.30 20.45 16.00
CA GLN A 464 10.33 21.29 15.38
C GLN A 464 11.55 21.64 16.26
N GLN A 465 11.86 20.80 17.26
CA GLN A 465 13.10 20.95 18.02
C GLN A 465 14.35 20.70 17.17
N TYR A 466 14.23 19.95 16.11
CA TYR A 466 15.32 19.63 15.20
C TYR A 466 14.95 20.02 13.78
N LYS A 467 15.96 20.30 12.96
CA LYS A 467 15.77 20.47 11.52
C LYS A 467 15.87 19.11 10.82
N VAL A 468 15.10 18.94 9.77
CA VAL A 468 15.16 17.76 8.89
C VAL A 468 15.85 18.15 7.60
N GLY A 469 16.81 17.35 7.16
CA GLY A 469 17.42 17.40 5.85
C GLY A 469 17.07 16.15 5.06
N ILE A 470 17.08 16.26 3.75
CA ILE A 470 16.94 15.14 2.82
C ILE A 470 18.21 15.07 1.98
N THR A 471 18.83 13.89 1.87
CA THR A 471 20.02 13.71 1.03
C THR A 471 19.67 13.92 -0.45
N THR A 472 20.53 14.64 -1.16
CA THR A 472 20.38 14.95 -2.59
C THR A 472 21.18 14.00 -3.49
N GLN A 473 22.10 13.23 -2.89
CA GLN A 473 22.98 12.31 -3.57
C GLN A 473 22.78 10.88 -3.09
N LYS A 474 23.19 9.92 -3.91
CA LYS A 474 23.27 8.51 -3.52
C LYS A 474 24.56 8.27 -2.71
N GLU A 475 24.51 7.28 -1.83
CA GLU A 475 25.70 6.84 -1.08
C GLU A 475 26.35 7.93 -0.20
N VAL A 476 25.54 8.84 0.36
CA VAL A 476 26.06 9.89 1.25
C VAL A 476 26.79 9.27 2.44
N SER A 477 28.00 9.72 2.70
CA SER A 477 28.85 9.24 3.79
C SER A 477 28.61 10.04 5.07
N ILE A 478 28.53 9.35 6.18
CA ILE A 478 28.41 9.89 7.54
C ILE A 478 29.71 9.64 8.29
N ARG A 479 30.26 10.68 8.92
CA ARG A 479 31.63 10.73 9.46
C ARG A 479 31.68 11.14 10.92
N LYS A 480 32.77 10.76 11.62
CA LYS A 480 33.03 11.13 13.02
C LYS A 480 33.41 12.61 13.17
N THR A 481 34.05 13.17 12.16
CA THR A 481 34.58 14.55 12.14
C THR A 481 34.30 15.17 10.77
N PRO A 482 34.24 16.50 10.67
CA PRO A 482 34.21 17.18 9.38
C PRO A 482 35.43 16.83 8.50
N GLY A 483 35.25 16.81 7.19
CA GLY A 483 36.30 16.55 6.23
C GLY A 483 36.53 15.09 5.86
N VAL A 484 37.29 14.88 4.78
CA VAL A 484 37.84 13.59 4.38
C VAL A 484 39.32 13.62 4.77
N ILE A 485 39.72 12.80 5.74
CA ILE A 485 41.07 12.79 6.27
C ILE A 485 42.01 12.10 5.28
N ASP A 486 43.06 12.82 4.87
CA ASP A 486 44.14 12.32 3.99
C ASP A 486 43.68 11.61 2.72
N GLY A 487 42.57 12.09 2.09
CA GLY A 487 42.00 11.47 0.91
C GLY A 487 41.40 10.08 1.15
N THR A 488 41.39 9.60 2.39
CA THR A 488 40.86 8.31 2.79
C THR A 488 39.48 8.43 3.44
N ASN A 489 38.81 7.30 3.64
CA ASN A 489 37.53 7.25 4.33
C ASN A 489 37.68 6.81 5.80
N ASN A 490 38.83 7.02 6.44
CA ASN A 490 39.15 6.52 7.78
C ASN A 490 38.24 7.07 8.89
N ASN A 491 37.64 8.26 8.70
CA ASN A 491 36.66 8.83 9.63
C ASN A 491 35.22 8.54 9.27
N ARG A 492 34.94 7.74 8.20
CA ARG A 492 33.59 7.35 7.82
C ARG A 492 33.05 6.32 8.82
N VAL A 493 31.85 6.57 9.36
CA VAL A 493 31.13 5.67 10.27
C VAL A 493 30.23 4.72 9.48
N TYR A 494 29.39 5.29 8.60
CA TYR A 494 28.55 4.53 7.68
C TYR A 494 28.29 5.32 6.40
N GLN A 495 27.64 4.68 5.47
CA GLN A 495 27.24 5.26 4.20
C GLN A 495 25.82 4.76 3.86
N TYR A 496 24.98 5.61 3.26
CA TYR A 496 23.65 5.22 2.81
C TYR A 496 23.72 4.29 1.60
N LYS A 497 24.25 3.09 1.84
CA LYS A 497 24.39 2.01 0.88
C LYS A 497 24.21 0.69 1.60
N ILE A 498 23.45 -0.22 0.99
CA ILE A 498 23.32 -1.57 1.51
C ILE A 498 24.52 -2.39 1.05
N ALA A 499 25.37 -2.82 1.99
CA ALA A 499 26.57 -3.59 1.71
C ALA A 499 26.26 -4.86 0.93
N GLY A 500 27.12 -5.19 -0.03
CA GLY A 500 26.96 -6.39 -0.86
C GLY A 500 25.83 -6.32 -1.89
N THR A 501 25.17 -5.17 -2.06
CA THR A 501 24.10 -4.97 -3.04
C THR A 501 24.35 -3.75 -3.92
N ILE A 502 23.64 -3.71 -5.05
CA ILE A 502 23.56 -2.51 -5.91
C ILE A 502 22.58 -1.46 -5.35
N LYS A 503 21.89 -1.75 -4.24
CA LYS A 503 20.90 -0.87 -3.65
C LYS A 503 21.59 0.33 -3.00
N ARG A 504 21.55 1.45 -3.70
CA ARG A 504 22.00 2.75 -3.23
C ARG A 504 20.81 3.50 -2.68
N LEU A 505 20.96 4.08 -1.50
CA LEU A 505 19.92 4.85 -0.85
C LEU A 505 20.12 6.34 -1.16
N ASP A 506 19.09 6.97 -1.64
CA ASP A 506 18.99 8.40 -1.93
C ASP A 506 17.75 8.98 -1.25
N HIS A 507 17.66 10.29 -1.19
CA HIS A 507 16.54 11.00 -0.55
C HIS A 507 16.33 10.64 0.93
N MET A 508 17.42 10.23 1.62
CA MET A 508 17.37 9.79 3.01
C MET A 508 17.11 10.97 3.93
N PRO A 509 16.10 10.90 4.83
CA PRO A 509 15.92 11.91 5.85
C PRO A 509 17.04 11.84 6.88
N ILE A 510 17.59 12.99 7.20
CA ILE A 510 18.65 13.19 8.21
C ILE A 510 18.15 14.22 9.22
N THR A 511 18.32 13.95 10.51
CA THR A 511 18.03 14.91 11.58
C THR A 511 19.27 15.71 11.89
N LEU A 512 19.16 17.03 11.74
CA LEU A 512 20.26 17.97 11.99
C LEU A 512 20.27 18.38 13.46
N SER A 513 21.46 18.48 14.05
CA SER A 513 21.63 19.01 15.41
C SER A 513 21.28 20.50 15.44
N ASN A 514 20.61 20.95 16.50
CA ASN A 514 20.25 22.37 16.66
C ASN A 514 21.45 23.30 16.90
N THR A 515 22.57 22.76 17.35
CA THR A 515 23.82 23.49 17.46
C THR A 515 24.52 23.59 16.11
N LEU A 516 23.79 24.06 15.10
CA LEU A 516 24.32 24.28 13.75
C LEU A 516 25.42 25.36 13.79
N SER A 517 26.64 24.94 14.00
CA SER A 517 27.72 25.56 13.29
C SER A 517 27.89 24.78 11.98
N GLN A 518 27.48 25.39 10.86
CA GLN A 518 28.00 24.97 9.56
C GLN A 518 29.50 25.29 9.63
N GLN A 519 30.28 24.32 10.03
CA GLN A 519 31.72 24.48 10.09
C GLN A 519 32.27 24.00 8.76
N ASP A 520 32.76 24.92 7.97
CA ASP A 520 33.49 24.64 6.72
C ASP A 520 32.76 23.72 5.72
N GLY A 521 31.46 23.94 5.49
CA GLY A 521 30.67 23.13 4.54
C GLY A 521 30.16 21.79 5.09
N TRP A 522 30.23 21.57 6.41
CA TRP A 522 29.74 20.35 7.06
C TRP A 522 28.53 20.59 7.96
N LEU A 523 27.58 19.67 7.92
CA LEU A 523 26.41 19.62 8.80
C LEU A 523 26.63 18.60 9.91
N ARG A 524 26.30 19.02 11.13
CA ARG A 524 26.24 18.17 12.29
C ARG A 524 24.88 17.48 12.35
N ILE A 525 24.86 16.17 12.49
CA ILE A 525 23.65 15.36 12.47
C ILE A 525 23.53 14.51 13.74
N ILE A 526 22.30 14.16 14.10
CA ILE A 526 22.03 13.16 15.14
C ILE A 526 22.46 11.79 14.60
N SER A 527 23.25 11.04 15.39
CA SER A 527 23.65 9.68 15.05
C SER A 527 22.45 8.76 14.88
N GLU A 528 22.46 7.94 13.84
CA GLU A 528 21.44 6.89 13.61
C GLU A 528 21.81 5.56 14.28
N LEU A 529 22.99 5.45 14.87
CA LEU A 529 23.45 4.22 15.51
C LEU A 529 22.65 3.92 16.80
N PRO A 530 22.33 2.64 17.07
CA PRO A 530 21.57 2.26 18.27
C PRO A 530 22.23 2.60 19.60
N THR A 531 23.56 2.61 19.63
CA THR A 531 24.35 2.72 20.87
C THR A 531 25.20 3.97 20.96
N ASN A 532 25.16 4.85 19.96
CA ASN A 532 26.05 6.00 19.88
C ASN A 532 25.24 7.30 19.73
N ASN A 533 25.18 8.07 20.82
CA ASN A 533 24.54 9.39 20.88
C ASN A 533 25.49 10.54 20.51
N THR A 534 26.69 10.24 19.98
CA THR A 534 27.60 11.29 19.53
C THR A 534 27.14 11.89 18.23
N ASP A 535 27.37 13.19 18.09
CA ASP A 535 27.14 13.87 16.83
C ASP A 535 28.05 13.31 15.73
N LEU A 536 27.49 13.22 14.55
CA LEU A 536 28.18 12.83 13.34
C LEU A 536 28.08 13.96 12.30
N TYR A 537 28.79 13.82 11.22
CA TYR A 537 28.90 14.88 10.21
C TYR A 537 28.66 14.35 8.81
N THR A 538 28.06 15.20 7.97
CA THR A 538 27.94 14.99 6.52
C THR A 538 28.18 16.30 5.78
N SER A 539 28.61 16.24 4.51
CA SER A 539 28.77 17.45 3.68
C SER A 539 27.41 18.15 3.48
N ALA A 540 27.40 19.47 3.63
CA ALA A 540 26.24 20.29 3.38
C ALA A 540 25.76 20.22 1.92
N ASP A 541 26.67 20.00 0.96
CA ASP A 541 26.35 19.88 -0.46
C ASP A 541 25.48 18.65 -0.77
N ASN A 542 25.49 17.66 0.13
CA ASN A 542 24.75 16.43 -0.04
C ASN A 542 23.37 16.44 0.65
N VAL A 543 22.99 17.56 1.27
CA VAL A 543 21.76 17.63 2.07
C VAL A 543 20.98 18.90 1.78
N ARG A 544 19.74 18.75 1.40
CA ARG A 544 18.77 19.84 1.32
C ARG A 544 17.97 19.89 2.64
N VAL A 545 18.11 20.98 3.37
CA VAL A 545 17.25 21.24 4.54
C VAL A 545 15.84 21.52 4.04
N VAL A 546 14.84 20.86 4.64
CA VAL A 546 13.46 20.93 4.19
C VAL A 546 12.56 21.64 5.20
N ASN A 547 11.49 22.24 4.69
CA ASN A 547 10.41 22.74 5.55
C ASN A 547 9.62 21.55 6.11
N THR A 548 9.24 21.65 7.39
CA THR A 548 8.41 20.64 8.05
C THR A 548 7.11 21.24 8.60
N HIS A 549 6.09 20.42 8.67
CA HIS A 549 4.79 20.74 9.25
C HIS A 549 4.35 19.73 10.27
#